data_752ba23229d6b8a86d6951c15e2cf361
#
_entry.id   752ba23229d6b8a86d6951c15e2cf361
#
_cell.length_a   1.000
_cell.length_b   1.000
_cell.length_c   1.000
_cell.angle_alpha   90.00
_cell.angle_beta   90.00
_cell.angle_gamma   90.00
#
_symmetry.space_group_name_H-M   'P 1'
#
loop_
_entity.id
_entity.type
_entity.pdbx_description
1 polymer ?
#
loop_
_entity_poly.entity_id
_entity_poly.type
_entity_poly.pdbx_seq_one_letter_code
_entity_poly.pdbx_strand_id
1 'polypeptide(L)'
;MNIIEKRATNPASALTGAELVYVGQAGNDAVTTMQDIANLTNVQSIVVAASDETTALATGTAKVTFRMPYAFTLTSVRASLTTAQSSGSIFTVDINESGTTILSTKLTIDNTEKTSTTAATPPVISDSSLADDAEITIDIDQIGDGTAKGLKITLIGTRA
;
A
#
# COMPACT_ATOMS: atom_id res chain seq x y z
N MET A 1 -38.68 -2.17 20.17
CA MET A 1 -39.09 -1.99 18.77
C MET A 1 -38.48 -3.11 17.94
N ASN A 2 -39.27 -3.95 17.31
CA ASN A 2 -38.77 -5.12 16.61
C ASN A 2 -38.18 -4.69 15.25
N ILE A 3 -36.93 -5.05 14.99
CA ILE A 3 -36.19 -4.69 13.74
C ILE A 3 -36.92 -5.21 12.48
N ILE A 4 -37.71 -6.28 12.62
CA ILE A 4 -38.44 -6.90 11.51
C ILE A 4 -39.61 -6.02 11.04
N GLU A 5 -40.20 -5.22 11.89
CA GLU A 5 -41.34 -4.35 11.53
C GLU A 5 -40.94 -3.13 10.71
N LYS A 6 -39.71 -2.63 10.83
CA LYS A 6 -39.21 -1.51 10.01
C LYS A 6 -38.88 -1.90 8.56
N ARG A 7 -38.61 -3.18 8.29
CA ARG A 7 -38.32 -3.65 6.93
C ARG A 7 -39.56 -3.73 6.03
N ALA A 8 -40.74 -3.87 6.60
CA ALA A 8 -41.98 -4.05 5.85
C ALA A 8 -42.58 -2.75 5.33
N THR A 9 -42.14 -1.58 5.81
CA THR A 9 -42.76 -0.29 5.51
C THR A 9 -41.91 0.66 4.66
N ASN A 10 -40.69 0.27 4.30
CA ASN A 10 -39.82 1.11 3.47
C ASN A 10 -39.49 0.40 2.15
N PRO A 11 -40.05 0.80 1.01
CA PRO A 11 -39.68 0.26 -0.28
C PRO A 11 -38.17 0.50 -0.50
N ALA A 12 -37.49 -0.49 -1.01
CA ALA A 12 -36.05 -0.46 -1.26
C ALA A 12 -35.65 0.74 -2.13
N SER A 13 -35.26 1.84 -1.49
CA SER A 13 -34.47 2.86 -2.17
C SER A 13 -33.03 2.34 -2.32
N ALA A 14 -32.35 2.78 -3.37
CA ALA A 14 -30.94 2.43 -3.56
C ALA A 14 -30.14 2.76 -2.28
N LEU A 15 -29.33 1.81 -1.80
CA LEU A 15 -28.47 2.01 -0.64
C LEU A 15 -27.46 3.12 -0.95
N THR A 16 -27.37 4.11 -0.07
CA THR A 16 -26.49 5.28 -0.22
C THR A 16 -25.17 5.12 0.57
N GLY A 17 -25.07 4.06 1.38
CA GLY A 17 -23.97 3.86 2.33
C GLY A 17 -24.19 4.54 3.69
N ALA A 18 -25.16 5.43 3.80
CA ALA A 18 -25.50 6.12 5.05
C ALA A 18 -26.51 5.35 5.93
N GLU A 19 -27.02 4.22 5.44
CA GLU A 19 -27.96 3.39 6.15
C GLU A 19 -27.35 2.81 7.42
N LEU A 20 -28.10 2.88 8.52
CA LEU A 20 -27.67 2.37 9.81
C LEU A 20 -27.86 0.86 9.89
N VAL A 21 -26.81 0.16 10.30
CA VAL A 21 -26.82 -1.29 10.59
C VAL A 21 -26.65 -1.50 12.07
N TYR A 22 -27.52 -2.32 12.65
CA TYR A 22 -27.40 -2.75 14.03
C TYR A 22 -26.44 -3.95 14.10
N VAL A 23 -25.37 -3.79 14.86
CA VAL A 23 -24.38 -4.86 15.10
C VAL A 23 -24.49 -5.26 16.57
N GLY A 24 -24.95 -6.49 16.84
CA GLY A 24 -24.95 -7.05 18.19
C GLY A 24 -23.54 -7.48 18.59
N GLN A 25 -23.00 -6.89 19.65
CA GLN A 25 -21.66 -7.21 20.16
C GLN A 25 -21.71 -7.47 21.66
N ALA A 26 -21.58 -8.71 22.08
CA ALA A 26 -21.38 -9.14 23.48
C ALA A 26 -22.28 -8.42 24.53
N GLY A 27 -23.58 -8.23 24.21
CA GLY A 27 -24.54 -7.59 25.10
C GLY A 27 -24.68 -6.08 24.95
N ASN A 28 -23.95 -5.46 24.02
CA ASN A 28 -24.13 -4.06 23.62
C ASN A 28 -24.53 -3.98 22.16
N ASP A 29 -25.67 -3.34 21.89
CA ASP A 29 -26.07 -3.03 20.53
C ASP A 29 -25.30 -1.78 20.06
N ALA A 30 -24.47 -1.92 19.04
CA ALA A 30 -23.82 -0.82 18.35
C ALA A 30 -24.54 -0.50 17.05
N VAL A 31 -24.55 0.75 16.68
CA VAL A 31 -25.09 1.23 15.39
C VAL A 31 -23.92 1.73 14.56
N THR A 32 -23.81 1.20 13.35
CA THR A 32 -22.79 1.62 12.37
C THR A 32 -23.46 1.82 11.01
N THR A 33 -22.80 2.49 10.09
CA THR A 33 -23.29 2.63 8.72
C THR A 33 -22.81 1.49 7.84
N MET A 34 -23.48 1.25 6.72
CA MET A 34 -22.99 0.32 5.68
C MET A 34 -21.62 0.77 5.16
N GLN A 35 -21.39 2.09 5.11
CA GLN A 35 -20.11 2.64 4.67
C GLN A 35 -18.99 2.35 5.68
N ASP A 36 -19.26 2.40 6.99
CA ASP A 36 -18.26 2.05 8.00
C ASP A 36 -17.87 0.57 7.91
N ILE A 37 -18.84 -0.31 7.65
CA ILE A 37 -18.57 -1.74 7.43
C ILE A 37 -17.74 -1.94 6.16
N ALA A 38 -18.07 -1.26 5.07
CA ALA A 38 -17.31 -1.32 3.83
C ALA A 38 -15.87 -0.83 4.03
N ASN A 39 -15.67 0.24 4.81
CA ASN A 39 -14.35 0.79 5.11
C ASN A 39 -13.47 -0.16 5.93
N LEU A 40 -14.05 -0.95 6.84
CA LEU A 40 -13.32 -1.96 7.62
C LEU A 40 -12.66 -3.04 6.75
N THR A 41 -13.21 -3.30 5.57
CA THR A 41 -12.73 -4.35 4.64
C THR A 41 -12.01 -3.79 3.42
N ASN A 42 -11.80 -2.48 3.34
CA ASN A 42 -11.27 -1.79 2.16
C ASN A 42 -9.73 -1.68 2.13
N VAL A 43 -9.02 -2.32 3.07
CA VAL A 43 -7.55 -2.36 3.00
C VAL A 43 -7.15 -3.25 1.84
N GLN A 44 -6.38 -2.68 0.93
CA GLN A 44 -5.89 -3.35 -0.28
C GLN A 44 -4.37 -3.28 -0.35
N SER A 45 -3.78 -4.15 -1.15
CA SER A 45 -2.37 -4.09 -1.46
C SER A 45 -2.13 -4.28 -2.95
N ILE A 46 -1.21 -3.48 -3.49
CA ILE A 46 -0.71 -3.60 -4.86
C ILE A 46 0.75 -4.04 -4.76
N VAL A 47 1.08 -5.19 -5.32
CA VAL A 47 2.45 -5.71 -5.34
C VAL A 47 3.02 -5.56 -6.74
N VAL A 48 4.16 -4.88 -6.86
CA VAL A 48 4.83 -4.62 -8.12
C VAL A 48 6.20 -5.28 -8.11
N ALA A 49 6.48 -6.15 -9.07
CA ALA A 49 7.82 -6.68 -9.30
C ALA A 49 8.65 -5.63 -10.03
N ALA A 50 9.69 -5.12 -9.40
CA ALA A 50 10.59 -4.12 -9.99
C ALA A 50 11.84 -4.76 -10.64
N SER A 51 11.98 -6.07 -10.58
CA SER A 51 12.99 -6.84 -11.29
C SER A 51 12.59 -8.31 -11.42
N ASP A 52 13.34 -9.05 -12.25
CA ASP A 52 13.33 -10.51 -12.20
C ASP A 52 14.00 -11.03 -10.91
N GLU A 53 13.93 -12.35 -10.68
CA GLU A 53 14.42 -13.01 -9.45
C GLU A 53 15.91 -13.38 -9.51
N THR A 54 16.55 -13.28 -10.68
CA THR A 54 17.86 -13.90 -10.96
C THR A 54 18.96 -12.90 -11.26
N THR A 55 18.61 -11.77 -11.87
CA THR A 55 19.57 -10.74 -12.25
C THR A 55 19.90 -9.84 -11.05
N ALA A 56 21.19 -9.56 -10.86
CA ALA A 56 21.62 -8.59 -9.85
C ALA A 56 21.07 -7.20 -10.15
N LEU A 57 20.62 -6.51 -9.11
CA LEU A 57 20.06 -5.18 -9.22
C LEU A 57 21.14 -4.13 -9.50
N ALA A 58 20.76 -3.11 -10.23
CA ALA A 58 21.57 -1.93 -10.47
C ALA A 58 20.74 -0.67 -10.20
N THR A 59 21.40 0.41 -9.79
CA THR A 59 20.76 1.72 -9.65
C THR A 59 20.14 2.20 -10.96
N GLY A 60 19.14 3.03 -10.87
CA GLY A 60 18.47 3.64 -12.02
C GLY A 60 17.10 4.17 -11.68
N THR A 61 16.67 5.15 -12.46
CA THR A 61 15.34 5.74 -12.38
C THR A 61 14.35 4.93 -13.23
N ALA A 62 13.08 4.97 -12.86
CA ALA A 62 11.98 4.29 -13.55
C ALA A 62 12.29 2.83 -13.92
N LYS A 63 12.85 2.07 -12.96
CA LYS A 63 13.11 0.61 -13.13
C LYS A 63 11.82 -0.12 -13.47
N VAL A 64 10.71 0.36 -12.95
CA VAL A 64 9.35 -0.01 -13.31
C VAL A 64 8.52 1.25 -13.39
N THR A 65 7.63 1.28 -14.38
CA THR A 65 6.59 2.29 -14.53
C THR A 65 5.25 1.59 -14.67
N PHE A 66 4.24 2.04 -13.94
CA PHE A 66 2.87 1.55 -14.06
C PHE A 66 1.86 2.67 -13.80
N ARG A 67 0.60 2.43 -14.11
CA ARG A 67 -0.51 3.34 -13.82
C ARG A 67 -1.32 2.85 -12.65
N MET A 68 -1.74 3.78 -11.78
CA MET A 68 -2.66 3.45 -10.71
C MET A 68 -4.00 3.02 -11.29
N PRO A 69 -4.53 1.85 -10.86
CA PRO A 69 -5.80 1.33 -11.41
C PRO A 69 -7.03 2.08 -10.91
N TYR A 70 -6.88 2.91 -9.90
CA TYR A 70 -7.89 3.77 -9.26
C TYR A 70 -7.21 4.70 -8.27
N ALA A 71 -7.92 5.75 -7.81
CA ALA A 71 -7.44 6.61 -6.73
C ALA A 71 -7.23 5.81 -5.44
N PHE A 72 -6.09 6.02 -4.77
CA PHE A 72 -5.63 5.19 -3.67
C PHE A 72 -5.04 6.04 -2.54
N THR A 73 -5.47 5.80 -1.31
CA THR A 73 -4.87 6.42 -0.12
C THR A 73 -3.89 5.46 0.52
N LEU A 74 -2.60 5.76 0.40
CA LEU A 74 -1.52 4.97 1.00
C LEU A 74 -1.52 5.08 2.53
N THR A 75 -1.35 3.94 3.19
CA THR A 75 -1.12 3.85 4.64
C THR A 75 0.25 3.27 4.97
N SER A 76 0.84 2.50 4.05
CA SER A 76 2.17 1.91 4.21
C SER A 76 2.77 1.55 2.86
N VAL A 77 4.09 1.56 2.80
CA VAL A 77 4.88 1.03 1.68
C VAL A 77 5.91 0.04 2.20
N ARG A 78 6.19 -1.00 1.43
CA ARG A 78 7.18 -2.02 1.77
C ARG A 78 8.00 -2.40 0.55
N ALA A 79 9.26 -2.76 0.78
CA ALA A 79 10.12 -3.38 -0.21
C ALA A 79 10.59 -4.74 0.28
N SER A 80 10.79 -5.67 -0.65
CA SER A 80 11.38 -6.98 -0.37
C SER A 80 12.32 -7.42 -1.47
N LEU A 81 13.31 -8.24 -1.10
CA LEU A 81 14.30 -8.83 -1.99
C LEU A 81 14.23 -10.36 -1.94
N THR A 82 14.44 -11.03 -3.05
CA THR A 82 14.63 -12.49 -3.07
C THR A 82 16.01 -12.85 -2.54
N THR A 83 17.03 -12.09 -2.94
CA THR A 83 18.41 -12.21 -2.42
C THR A 83 18.83 -10.88 -1.81
N ALA A 84 19.24 -10.91 -0.55
CA ALA A 84 19.77 -9.74 0.14
C ALA A 84 21.19 -9.42 -0.37
N GLN A 85 21.55 -8.14 -0.35
CA GLN A 85 22.96 -7.75 -0.36
C GLN A 85 23.60 -8.04 0.99
N SER A 86 24.91 -8.22 1.05
CA SER A 86 25.60 -8.59 2.28
C SER A 86 26.41 -7.46 2.90
N SER A 87 26.78 -6.45 2.12
CA SER A 87 27.67 -5.37 2.56
C SER A 87 27.54 -4.11 1.69
N GLY A 88 28.25 -3.08 2.09
CA GLY A 88 28.30 -1.80 1.36
C GLY A 88 27.20 -0.85 1.77
N SER A 89 26.83 0.07 0.89
CA SER A 89 25.80 1.08 1.12
C SER A 89 24.44 0.43 1.29
N ILE A 90 23.56 1.05 2.07
CA ILE A 90 22.21 0.55 2.33
C ILE A 90 21.38 0.55 1.03
N PHE A 91 20.70 -0.53 0.75
CA PHE A 91 19.80 -0.62 -0.41
C PHE A 91 18.65 0.37 -0.25
N THR A 92 18.52 1.30 -1.21
CA THR A 92 17.56 2.41 -1.11
C THR A 92 16.70 2.48 -2.36
N VAL A 93 15.40 2.59 -2.14
CA VAL A 93 14.37 2.67 -3.20
C VAL A 93 13.52 3.91 -2.99
N ASP A 94 13.20 4.59 -4.08
CA ASP A 94 12.22 5.67 -4.12
C ASP A 94 10.98 5.27 -4.92
N ILE A 95 9.87 5.90 -4.57
CA ILE A 95 8.59 5.77 -5.27
C ILE A 95 8.14 7.16 -5.66
N ASN A 96 7.85 7.36 -6.94
CA ASN A 96 7.43 8.65 -7.44
C ASN A 96 6.04 8.57 -8.07
N GLU A 97 5.23 9.60 -7.86
CA GLU A 97 4.00 9.87 -8.61
C GLU A 97 4.24 11.02 -9.57
N SER A 98 4.01 10.79 -10.86
CA SER A 98 4.18 11.80 -11.91
C SER A 98 5.54 12.54 -11.84
N GLY A 99 6.60 11.78 -11.52
CA GLY A 99 7.96 12.28 -11.41
C GLY A 99 8.33 12.96 -10.10
N THR A 100 7.43 13.01 -9.11
CA THR A 100 7.70 13.58 -7.78
C THR A 100 7.69 12.48 -6.72
N THR A 101 8.71 12.43 -5.85
CA THR A 101 8.76 11.44 -4.77
C THR A 101 7.58 11.58 -3.80
N ILE A 102 6.98 10.47 -3.46
CA ILE A 102 5.91 10.40 -2.44
C ILE A 102 6.47 10.12 -1.04
N LEU A 103 7.80 10.03 -0.91
CA LEU A 103 8.49 9.67 0.33
C LEU A 103 9.42 10.80 0.80
N SER A 104 9.22 11.32 1.99
CA SER A 104 10.20 12.21 2.64
C SER A 104 11.38 11.46 3.24
N THR A 105 11.18 10.17 3.59
CA THR A 105 12.24 9.22 3.93
C THR A 105 12.04 7.99 3.05
N LYS A 106 13.05 7.69 2.23
CA LYS A 106 12.97 6.61 1.23
C LYS A 106 12.92 5.23 1.87
N LEU A 107 12.46 4.24 1.13
CA LEU A 107 12.49 2.84 1.52
C LEU A 107 13.93 2.34 1.59
N THR A 108 14.30 1.70 2.69
CA THR A 108 15.61 1.05 2.83
C THR A 108 15.46 -0.42 3.19
N ILE A 109 16.45 -1.23 2.79
CA ILE A 109 16.63 -2.62 3.24
C ILE A 109 18.06 -2.74 3.73
N ASP A 110 18.24 -3.07 5.00
CA ASP A 110 19.55 -3.16 5.61
C ASP A 110 20.34 -4.37 5.07
N ASN A 111 21.66 -4.31 5.16
CA ASN A 111 22.52 -5.40 4.71
C ASN A 111 22.16 -6.71 5.41
N THR A 112 22.17 -7.80 4.67
CA THR A 112 21.75 -9.15 5.09
C THR A 112 20.25 -9.36 5.28
N GLU A 113 19.44 -8.32 5.14
CA GLU A 113 18.00 -8.40 5.23
C GLU A 113 17.32 -8.49 3.86
N LYS A 114 16.09 -8.99 3.84
CA LYS A 114 15.28 -9.15 2.63
C LYS A 114 14.01 -8.30 2.65
N THR A 115 13.83 -7.46 3.65
CA THR A 115 12.60 -6.70 3.84
C THR A 115 12.89 -5.32 4.43
N SER A 116 12.12 -4.33 4.02
CA SER A 116 12.17 -2.98 4.60
C SER A 116 11.43 -2.87 5.94
N THR A 117 10.71 -3.92 6.37
CA THR A 117 9.90 -3.87 7.60
C THR A 117 10.76 -3.89 8.87
N THR A 118 12.00 -4.34 8.77
CA THR A 118 12.99 -4.39 9.85
C THR A 118 14.08 -3.32 9.70
N ALA A 119 14.01 -2.48 8.66
CA ALA A 119 15.01 -1.45 8.40
C ALA A 119 15.16 -0.50 9.59
N ALA A 120 16.41 -0.16 9.90
CA ALA A 120 16.74 0.78 10.99
C ALA A 120 16.14 2.18 10.77
N THR A 121 15.92 2.55 9.50
CA THR A 121 15.25 3.79 9.11
C THR A 121 13.97 3.47 8.35
N PRO A 122 12.80 3.50 9.02
CA PRO A 122 11.52 3.27 8.37
C PRO A 122 11.20 4.36 7.32
N PRO A 123 10.50 4.04 6.22
CA PRO A 123 10.06 5.02 5.24
C PRO A 123 9.02 5.96 5.84
N VAL A 124 9.01 7.21 5.36
CA VAL A 124 8.00 8.21 5.72
C VAL A 124 7.29 8.66 4.46
N ILE A 125 5.99 8.41 4.38
CA ILE A 125 5.13 8.85 3.28
C ILE A 125 4.85 10.34 3.49
N SER A 126 5.20 11.17 2.51
CA SER A 126 4.91 12.61 2.48
C SER A 126 3.69 12.94 1.62
N ASP A 127 3.41 12.09 0.62
CA ASP A 127 2.18 12.16 -0.17
C ASP A 127 1.50 10.79 -0.15
N SER A 128 0.34 10.73 0.50
CA SER A 128 -0.44 9.51 0.64
C SER A 128 -1.57 9.38 -0.39
N SER A 129 -1.85 10.42 -1.19
CA SER A 129 -2.98 10.46 -2.11
C SER A 129 -2.53 10.21 -3.53
N LEU A 130 -2.60 8.96 -3.98
CA LEU A 130 -2.30 8.60 -5.36
C LEU A 130 -3.56 8.76 -6.22
N ALA A 131 -3.46 9.55 -7.30
CA ALA A 131 -4.59 9.80 -8.19
C ALA A 131 -4.92 8.58 -9.06
N ASP A 132 -6.17 8.52 -9.53
CA ASP A 132 -6.59 7.56 -10.56
C ASP A 132 -5.77 7.79 -11.84
N ASP A 133 -5.30 6.69 -12.45
CA ASP A 133 -4.43 6.68 -13.63
C ASP A 133 -3.11 7.47 -13.48
N ALA A 134 -2.69 7.81 -12.26
CA ALA A 134 -1.39 8.44 -12.03
C ALA A 134 -0.25 7.51 -12.46
N GLU A 135 0.80 8.10 -13.07
CA GLU A 135 2.01 7.37 -13.37
C GLU A 135 2.86 7.19 -12.11
N ILE A 136 3.14 5.95 -11.77
CA ILE A 136 4.02 5.59 -10.66
C ILE A 136 5.32 5.01 -11.21
N THR A 137 6.46 5.53 -10.72
CA THR A 137 7.77 4.97 -11.03
C THR A 137 8.47 4.49 -9.76
N ILE A 138 9.25 3.42 -9.92
CA ILE A 138 10.11 2.87 -8.87
C ILE A 138 11.57 3.10 -9.27
N ASP A 139 12.30 3.80 -8.42
CA ASP A 139 13.72 4.08 -8.62
C ASP A 139 14.56 3.27 -7.64
N ILE A 140 15.70 2.77 -8.08
CA ILE A 140 16.73 2.22 -7.21
C ILE A 140 17.84 3.23 -7.10
N ASP A 141 17.88 3.95 -5.98
CA ASP A 141 18.83 5.06 -5.80
C ASP A 141 20.20 4.60 -5.37
N GLN A 142 20.25 3.55 -4.56
CA GLN A 142 21.48 3.04 -3.99
C GLN A 142 21.47 1.53 -3.83
N ILE A 143 22.59 0.92 -4.13
CA ILE A 143 22.89 -0.50 -3.88
C ILE A 143 24.21 -0.59 -3.12
N GLY A 144 24.43 -1.72 -2.43
CA GLY A 144 25.69 -2.03 -1.77
C GLY A 144 26.64 -2.84 -2.67
N ASP A 145 26.86 -4.10 -2.34
CA ASP A 145 27.79 -5.00 -3.03
C ASP A 145 27.31 -5.54 -4.39
N GLY A 146 26.13 -5.13 -4.84
CA GLY A 146 25.56 -5.54 -6.13
C GLY A 146 25.06 -6.98 -6.19
N THR A 147 24.83 -7.64 -5.04
CA THR A 147 24.32 -9.03 -5.01
C THR A 147 22.80 -9.10 -4.84
N ALA A 148 22.13 -8.02 -4.49
CA ALA A 148 20.69 -7.95 -4.29
C ALA A 148 19.92 -8.35 -5.58
N LYS A 149 18.80 -9.10 -5.41
CA LYS A 149 17.97 -9.56 -6.53
C LYS A 149 16.50 -9.59 -6.13
N GLY A 150 15.63 -9.58 -7.14
CA GLY A 150 14.21 -9.87 -6.96
C GLY A 150 13.45 -8.82 -6.17
N LEU A 151 13.64 -7.53 -6.52
CA LEU A 151 12.94 -6.42 -5.85
C LEU A 151 11.45 -6.45 -6.14
N LYS A 152 10.66 -6.41 -5.06
CA LYS A 152 9.22 -6.18 -5.09
C LYS A 152 8.85 -5.03 -4.17
N ILE A 153 7.94 -4.20 -4.64
CA ILE A 153 7.36 -3.09 -3.87
C ILE A 153 5.91 -3.44 -3.57
N THR A 154 5.47 -3.19 -2.35
CA THR A 154 4.08 -3.34 -1.94
C THR A 154 3.55 -1.99 -1.48
N LEU A 155 2.50 -1.52 -2.14
CA LEU A 155 1.69 -0.38 -1.72
C LEU A 155 0.52 -0.91 -0.91
N ILE A 156 0.30 -0.41 0.29
CA ILE A 156 -0.80 -0.81 1.18
C ILE A 156 -1.63 0.42 1.51
N GLY A 157 -2.94 0.29 1.42
CA GLY A 157 -3.82 1.42 1.67
C GLY A 157 -5.28 1.08 1.43
N THR A 158 -6.06 2.09 1.09
CA THR A 158 -7.48 1.96 0.78
C THR A 158 -7.78 2.60 -0.57
N ARG A 159 -8.75 2.04 -1.27
CA ARG A 159 -9.32 2.71 -2.44
C ARG A 159 -10.00 4.01 -1.99
N ALA A 160 -9.67 5.12 -2.62
CA ALA A 160 -10.27 6.43 -2.38
C ALA A 160 -11.57 6.62 -3.18
#